data_dfcec758302d4360d9f5849bde8645c8
#
_entry.id   dfcec758302d4360d9f5849bde8645c8
#
_cell.length_a   1.000
_cell.length_b   1.000
_cell.length_c   1.000
_cell.angle_alpha   90.00
_cell.angle_beta   90.00
_cell.angle_gamma   90.00
#
_symmetry.space_group_name_H-M   'P 1'
#
loop_
_entity.id
_entity.type
_entity.pdbx_description
1 polymer ?
#
loop_
_entity_poly.entity_id
_entity_poly.type
_entity_poly.pdbx_seq_one_letter_code
_entity_poly.pdbx_strand_id
1 'polypeptide(L)'
;MTDISKAGTYRLGDRAVKRLGYGAMQLAGPGVYGPPKDHDGALAVLREALASGVDHIDTSDFYGPHVTNKIIREALHPYPDGLTIVTKIGARRDHKAAWLPAMTPRELRQAVHDNLRNLGLDAIEVVNLRAIFGVHGPAEG
;
A
#
# COMPACT_ATOMS: atom_id res chain seq x y z
N MET A 1 5.23 -6.63 25.97
CA MET A 1 5.20 -6.48 24.51
C MET A 1 4.23 -7.49 23.94
N THR A 2 3.37 -7.06 23.07
CA THR A 2 2.41 -7.97 22.42
C THR A 2 3.13 -8.81 21.39
N ASP A 3 3.06 -10.13 21.53
CA ASP A 3 3.63 -11.06 20.55
C ASP A 3 2.62 -11.30 19.42
N ILE A 4 2.82 -10.63 18.28
CA ILE A 4 1.92 -10.72 17.14
C ILE A 4 1.96 -12.11 16.44
N SER A 5 2.96 -12.94 16.72
CA SER A 5 3.01 -14.31 16.19
C SER A 5 1.84 -15.16 16.68
N LYS A 6 1.26 -14.82 17.84
CA LYS A 6 0.08 -15.50 18.39
C LYS A 6 -1.18 -15.35 17.55
N ALA A 7 -1.23 -14.37 16.65
CA ALA A 7 -2.32 -14.22 15.69
C ALA A 7 -2.35 -15.34 14.63
N GLY A 8 -1.28 -16.11 14.53
CA GLY A 8 -1.12 -17.15 13.52
C GLY A 8 -0.72 -16.58 12.16
N THR A 9 -0.70 -17.46 11.17
CA THR A 9 -0.30 -17.12 9.79
C THR A 9 -1.43 -17.30 8.80
N TYR A 10 -1.28 -16.67 7.65
CA TYR A 10 -2.17 -16.79 6.50
C TYR A 10 -1.34 -16.90 5.21
N ARG A 11 -1.83 -17.65 4.24
CA ARG A 11 -1.15 -17.77 2.94
C ARG A 11 -1.73 -16.78 1.94
N LEU A 12 -0.83 -15.98 1.35
CA LEU A 12 -1.11 -15.13 0.19
C LEU A 12 -0.38 -15.76 -1.02
N GLY A 13 -1.07 -16.61 -1.77
CA GLY A 13 -0.43 -17.40 -2.81
C GLY A 13 0.59 -18.37 -2.21
N ASP A 14 1.84 -18.23 -2.61
CA ASP A 14 2.98 -18.99 -2.11
C ASP A 14 3.67 -18.36 -0.87
N ARG A 15 3.26 -17.17 -0.49
CA ARG A 15 3.82 -16.44 0.67
C ARG A 15 3.02 -16.70 1.94
N ALA A 16 3.71 -16.98 3.02
CA ALA A 16 3.10 -17.05 4.34
C ALA A 16 3.35 -15.71 5.07
N VAL A 17 2.29 -15.10 5.55
CA VAL A 17 2.34 -13.86 6.33
C VAL A 17 1.64 -14.04 7.66
N LYS A 18 2.03 -13.27 8.67
CA LYS A 18 1.29 -13.20 9.93
C LYS A 18 -0.07 -12.57 9.68
N ARG A 19 -1.09 -13.02 10.42
CA ARG A 19 -2.46 -12.49 10.23
C ARG A 19 -2.60 -11.03 10.60
N LEU A 20 -1.74 -10.51 11.49
CA LEU A 20 -1.69 -9.10 11.83
C LEU A 20 -0.66 -8.41 10.93
N GLY A 21 -1.14 -7.56 10.03
CA GLY A 21 -0.33 -6.71 9.16
C GLY A 21 -0.49 -5.23 9.47
N TYR A 22 0.18 -4.38 8.73
CA TYR A 22 0.10 -2.94 8.85
C TYR A 22 -0.59 -2.32 7.61
N GLY A 23 -1.69 -1.58 7.85
CA GLY A 23 -2.37 -0.80 6.82
C GLY A 23 -1.79 0.61 6.73
N ALA A 24 -1.22 0.97 5.58
CA ALA A 24 -0.43 2.20 5.42
C ALA A 24 -1.25 3.45 5.02
N MET A 25 -2.56 3.34 4.91
CA MET A 25 -3.41 4.43 4.42
C MET A 25 -3.27 5.72 5.24
N GLN A 26 -3.09 5.61 6.56
CA GLN A 26 -3.00 6.75 7.47
C GLN A 26 -1.63 7.46 7.45
N LEU A 27 -0.67 6.97 6.69
CA LEU A 27 0.63 7.64 6.51
C LEU A 27 0.56 8.82 5.53
N ALA A 28 -0.54 8.99 4.79
CA ALA A 28 -0.80 10.20 4.02
C ALA A 28 -1.48 11.26 4.89
N GLY A 29 -1.59 12.47 4.35
CA GLY A 29 -2.28 13.58 5.01
C GLY A 29 -3.78 13.39 5.15
N PRO A 30 -4.49 14.37 5.70
CA PRO A 30 -5.94 14.32 5.89
C PRO A 30 -6.69 13.96 4.60
N GLY A 31 -7.70 13.10 4.71
CA GLY A 31 -8.44 12.58 3.56
C GLY A 31 -7.62 11.64 2.66
N VAL A 32 -6.53 11.08 3.17
CA VAL A 32 -5.58 10.25 2.41
C VAL A 32 -5.02 11.04 1.22
N TYR A 33 -4.75 12.32 1.42
CA TYR A 33 -4.27 13.22 0.37
C TYR A 33 -3.15 14.14 0.88
N GLY A 34 -2.11 14.32 0.06
CA GLY A 34 -0.94 15.10 0.43
C GLY A 34 -0.04 14.42 1.48
N PRO A 35 1.02 15.10 1.89
CA PRO A 35 1.95 14.58 2.88
C PRO A 35 1.35 14.57 4.29
N PRO A 36 1.84 13.69 5.19
CA PRO A 36 1.45 13.72 6.59
C PRO A 36 1.92 15.01 7.27
N LYS A 37 1.25 15.40 8.36
CA LYS A 37 1.68 16.54 9.18
C LYS A 37 2.99 16.28 9.92
N ASP A 38 3.25 15.02 10.27
CA ASP A 38 4.45 14.56 10.95
C ASP A 38 5.13 13.48 10.11
N HIS A 39 6.08 13.91 9.28
CA HIS A 39 6.82 13.00 8.41
C HIS A 39 7.72 12.04 9.20
N ASP A 40 8.43 12.53 10.21
CA ASP A 40 9.32 11.71 11.02
C ASP A 40 8.53 10.68 11.84
N GLY A 41 7.37 11.08 12.36
CA GLY A 41 6.44 10.16 13.01
C GLY A 41 5.95 9.05 12.07
N ALA A 42 5.66 9.36 10.81
CA ALA A 42 5.27 8.37 9.83
C ALA A 42 6.39 7.34 9.57
N LEU A 43 7.64 7.78 9.46
CA LEU A 43 8.79 6.88 9.34
C LEU A 43 8.96 6.00 10.59
N ALA A 44 8.83 6.61 11.78
CA ALA A 44 8.98 5.92 13.05
C ALA A 44 7.91 4.82 13.25
N VAL A 45 6.66 5.08 12.88
CA VAL A 45 5.56 4.10 12.96
C VAL A 45 5.84 2.87 12.09
N LEU A 46 6.34 3.05 10.87
CA LEU A 46 6.69 1.93 9.99
C LEU A 46 7.82 1.08 10.56
N ARG A 47 8.85 1.72 11.10
CA ARG A 47 9.98 1.02 11.74
C ARG A 47 9.53 0.26 12.98
N GLU A 48 8.66 0.86 13.80
CA GLU A 48 8.08 0.21 14.98
C GLU A 48 7.18 -0.98 14.61
N ALA A 49 6.39 -0.87 13.55
CA ALA A 49 5.57 -1.98 13.06
C ALA A 49 6.42 -3.22 12.72
N LEU A 50 7.54 -3.02 12.00
CA LEU A 50 8.45 -4.11 11.69
C LEU A 50 9.17 -4.65 12.94
N ALA A 51 9.61 -3.76 13.83
CA ALA A 51 10.23 -4.14 15.11
C ALA A 51 9.29 -4.96 15.98
N SER A 52 7.99 -4.70 15.91
CA SER A 52 6.93 -5.45 16.60
C SER A 52 6.61 -6.80 15.93
N GLY A 53 7.23 -7.09 14.78
CA GLY A 53 7.12 -8.38 14.09
C GLY A 53 6.14 -8.41 12.92
N VAL A 54 5.59 -7.27 12.48
CA VAL A 54 4.80 -7.20 11.24
C VAL A 54 5.66 -7.63 10.06
N ASP A 55 5.15 -8.50 9.21
CA ASP A 55 5.83 -9.02 8.03
C ASP A 55 5.05 -8.81 6.73
N HIS A 56 3.94 -8.07 6.78
CA HIS A 56 3.28 -7.57 5.58
C HIS A 56 2.65 -6.19 5.79
N ILE A 57 2.69 -5.39 4.73
CA ILE A 57 2.17 -4.02 4.68
C ILE A 57 1.20 -3.93 3.52
N ASP A 58 -0.01 -3.42 3.79
CA ASP A 58 -1.00 -3.08 2.77
C ASP A 58 -0.92 -1.59 2.43
N THR A 59 -0.64 -1.27 1.18
CA THR A 59 -0.50 0.08 0.67
C THR A 59 -1.24 0.32 -0.63
N SER A 60 -1.16 1.51 -1.17
CA SER A 60 -1.60 1.89 -2.53
C SER A 60 -0.79 3.09 -2.99
N ASP A 61 -0.41 3.10 -4.27
CA ASP A 61 0.32 4.24 -4.84
C ASP A 61 -0.52 5.52 -4.90
N PHE A 62 -1.85 5.41 -4.84
CA PHE A 62 -2.75 6.56 -4.77
C PHE A 62 -3.11 7.02 -3.36
N TYR A 63 -2.45 6.50 -2.33
CA TYR A 63 -2.48 7.09 -1.00
C TYR A 63 -1.54 8.30 -0.98
N GLY A 64 -2.14 9.48 -1.05
CA GLY A 64 -1.43 10.74 -1.04
C GLY A 64 -1.42 11.63 -2.29
N PRO A 65 -1.61 11.22 -3.55
CA PRO A 65 -1.04 10.12 -4.32
C PRO A 65 0.50 10.05 -4.26
N HIS A 66 1.04 8.86 -4.37
CA HIS A 66 2.48 8.53 -4.34
C HIS A 66 3.18 8.79 -3.01
N VAL A 67 2.55 9.48 -2.07
CA VAL A 67 3.15 9.88 -0.79
C VAL A 67 3.46 8.67 0.08
N THR A 68 2.48 7.81 0.32
CA THR A 68 2.61 6.66 1.23
C THR A 68 3.67 5.68 0.75
N ASN A 69 3.71 5.35 -0.53
CA ASN A 69 4.72 4.44 -1.09
C ASN A 69 6.13 5.00 -0.96
N LYS A 70 6.31 6.30 -1.17
CA LYS A 70 7.61 6.96 -0.97
C LYS A 70 8.05 6.96 0.49
N ILE A 71 7.12 7.15 1.42
CA ILE A 71 7.38 7.06 2.86
C ILE A 71 7.80 5.64 3.27
N ILE A 72 7.11 4.62 2.75
CA ILE A 72 7.47 3.21 2.98
C ILE A 72 8.90 2.94 2.50
N ARG A 73 9.23 3.38 1.29
CA ARG A 73 10.58 3.25 0.74
C ARG A 73 11.61 3.97 1.62
N GLU A 74 11.38 5.20 1.99
CA GLU A 74 12.28 5.99 2.82
C GLU A 74 12.53 5.35 4.18
N ALA A 75 11.46 4.83 4.82
CA ALA A 75 11.56 4.23 6.14
C ALA A 75 12.26 2.87 6.16
N LEU A 76 12.03 2.03 5.13
CA LEU A 76 12.28 0.60 5.20
C LEU A 76 13.23 0.04 4.13
N HIS A 77 13.52 0.79 3.05
CA HIS A 77 14.43 0.30 2.02
C HIS A 77 15.89 0.41 2.45
N PRO A 78 16.74 -0.61 2.26
CA PRO A 78 16.45 -1.92 1.66
C PRO A 78 15.54 -2.76 2.55
N TYR A 79 14.55 -3.39 1.93
CA TYR A 79 13.55 -4.15 2.68
C TYR A 79 14.14 -5.41 3.28
N PRO A 80 13.75 -5.78 4.53
CA PRO A 80 14.18 -7.04 5.10
C PRO A 80 13.58 -8.23 4.34
N ASP A 81 14.33 -9.33 4.33
CA ASP A 81 13.84 -10.59 3.79
C ASP A 81 12.56 -11.02 4.52
N GLY A 82 11.61 -11.55 3.77
CA GLY A 82 10.33 -12.00 4.31
C GLY A 82 9.26 -10.92 4.47
N LEU A 83 9.57 -9.63 4.27
CA LEU A 83 8.56 -8.59 4.21
C LEU A 83 7.77 -8.67 2.90
N THR A 84 6.46 -8.78 3.01
CA THR A 84 5.54 -8.73 1.86
C THR A 84 4.87 -7.36 1.79
N ILE A 85 5.03 -6.66 0.67
CA ILE A 85 4.33 -5.41 0.41
C ILE A 85 3.20 -5.72 -0.57
N VAL A 86 1.97 -5.50 -0.10
CA VAL A 86 0.74 -5.66 -0.89
C VAL A 86 0.28 -4.29 -1.33
N THR A 87 0.15 -4.07 -2.63
CA THR A 87 -0.34 -2.80 -3.17
C THR A 87 -1.62 -2.99 -3.98
N LYS A 88 -2.11 -1.91 -4.58
CA LYS A 88 -3.38 -1.88 -5.31
C LYS A 88 -3.20 -1.17 -6.64
N ILE A 89 -3.91 -1.68 -7.65
CA ILE A 89 -4.05 -1.04 -8.97
C ILE A 89 -5.54 -1.00 -9.35
N GLY A 90 -5.89 -0.27 -10.38
CA GLY A 90 -7.26 -0.20 -10.92
C GLY A 90 -8.05 1.05 -10.50
N ALA A 91 -7.49 1.87 -9.62
CA ALA A 91 -8.07 3.14 -9.23
C ALA A 91 -7.00 4.23 -9.21
N ARG A 92 -7.42 5.47 -9.45
CA ARG A 92 -6.57 6.66 -9.35
C ARG A 92 -7.30 7.77 -8.61
N ARG A 93 -6.60 8.80 -8.23
CA ARG A 93 -7.18 10.02 -7.66
C ARG A 93 -6.91 11.21 -8.57
N ASP A 94 -7.87 12.10 -8.65
CA ASP A 94 -7.69 13.36 -9.37
C ASP A 94 -7.22 14.50 -8.43
N HIS A 95 -7.07 15.69 -8.99
CA HIS A 95 -6.66 16.88 -8.26
C HIS A 95 -7.67 17.37 -7.22
N LYS A 96 -8.91 16.86 -7.27
CA LYS A 96 -9.97 17.10 -6.28
C LYS A 96 -10.07 16.02 -5.22
N ALA A 97 -9.10 15.12 -5.19
CA ALA A 97 -9.05 13.96 -4.30
C ALA A 97 -10.17 12.93 -4.52
N ALA A 98 -10.86 12.99 -5.66
CA ALA A 98 -11.87 11.99 -6.02
C ALA A 98 -11.22 10.68 -6.47
N TRP A 99 -11.83 9.55 -6.12
CA TRP A 99 -11.43 8.24 -6.59
C TRP A 99 -12.08 7.97 -7.94
N LEU A 100 -11.28 7.63 -8.93
CA LEU A 100 -11.71 7.35 -10.29
C LEU A 100 -11.20 5.98 -10.74
N PRO A 101 -11.92 5.29 -11.63
CA PRO A 101 -11.42 4.05 -12.22
C PRO A 101 -10.18 4.31 -13.08
N ALA A 102 -9.26 3.34 -13.11
CA ALA A 102 -8.05 3.32 -13.93
C ALA A 102 -7.80 1.88 -14.39
N MET A 103 -8.71 1.37 -15.23
CA MET A 103 -8.85 -0.05 -15.56
C MET A 103 -8.42 -0.41 -16.98
N THR A 104 -8.04 0.58 -17.80
CA THR A 104 -7.53 0.27 -19.14
C THR A 104 -6.19 -0.45 -19.05
N PRO A 105 -5.82 -1.31 -20.02
CA PRO A 105 -4.53 -2.00 -20.02
C PRO A 105 -3.33 -1.06 -19.87
N ARG A 106 -3.42 0.13 -20.44
CA ARG A 106 -2.37 1.16 -20.33
C ARG A 106 -2.27 1.69 -18.89
N GLU A 107 -3.40 2.03 -18.28
CA GLU A 107 -3.45 2.54 -16.90
C GLU A 107 -2.99 1.49 -15.90
N LEU A 108 -3.38 0.23 -16.06
CA LEU A 108 -2.96 -0.86 -15.18
C LEU A 108 -1.44 -1.09 -15.26
N ARG A 109 -0.86 -1.09 -16.48
CA ARG A 109 0.61 -1.19 -16.63
C ARG A 109 1.32 -0.01 -16.01
N GLN A 110 0.82 1.21 -16.23
CA GLN A 110 1.40 2.41 -15.64
C GLN A 110 1.36 2.35 -14.12
N ALA A 111 0.25 1.90 -13.54
CA ALA A 111 0.11 1.75 -12.10
C ALA A 111 1.12 0.75 -11.51
N VAL A 112 1.39 -0.36 -12.21
CA VAL A 112 2.45 -1.31 -11.80
C VAL A 112 3.81 -0.62 -11.80
N HIS A 113 4.18 0.07 -12.88
CA HIS A 113 5.46 0.77 -12.97
C HIS A 113 5.63 1.86 -11.93
N ASP A 114 4.57 2.61 -11.65
CA ASP A 114 4.60 3.66 -10.61
C ASP A 114 4.80 3.08 -9.21
N ASN A 115 4.12 1.98 -8.89
CA ASN A 115 4.32 1.25 -7.64
C ASN A 115 5.76 0.73 -7.50
N LEU A 116 6.29 0.09 -8.54
CA LEU A 116 7.68 -0.41 -8.54
C LEU A 116 8.67 0.71 -8.29
N ARG A 117 8.51 1.83 -9.00
CA ARG A 117 9.40 2.99 -8.85
C ARG A 117 9.30 3.63 -7.47
N ASN A 118 8.08 3.90 -6.99
CA ASN A 118 7.85 4.62 -5.75
C ASN A 118 8.20 3.78 -4.52
N LEU A 119 8.01 2.47 -4.57
CA LEU A 119 8.42 1.53 -3.53
C LEU A 119 9.90 1.11 -3.65
N GLY A 120 10.52 1.29 -4.80
CA GLY A 120 11.88 0.80 -5.04
C GLY A 120 11.95 -0.72 -5.09
N LEU A 121 10.99 -1.35 -5.76
CA LEU A 121 10.90 -2.80 -5.94
C LEU A 121 11.17 -3.19 -7.38
N ASP A 122 11.76 -4.37 -7.58
CA ASP A 122 11.96 -4.97 -8.90
C ASP A 122 10.73 -5.78 -9.35
N ALA A 123 9.96 -6.29 -8.39
CA ALA A 123 8.72 -7.02 -8.62
C ALA A 123 7.69 -6.74 -7.53
N ILE A 124 6.41 -6.75 -7.89
CA ILE A 124 5.30 -6.73 -6.94
C ILE A 124 4.81 -8.17 -6.82
N GLU A 125 4.93 -8.75 -5.64
CA GLU A 125 4.59 -10.15 -5.42
C GLU A 125 3.10 -10.37 -5.15
N VAL A 126 2.43 -9.39 -4.54
CA VAL A 126 0.99 -9.42 -4.27
C VAL A 126 0.38 -8.07 -4.62
N VAL A 127 -0.65 -8.08 -5.45
CA VAL A 127 -1.38 -6.88 -5.86
C VAL A 127 -2.89 -7.13 -5.82
N ASN A 128 -3.64 -6.16 -5.30
CA ASN A 128 -5.09 -6.16 -5.33
C ASN A 128 -5.58 -5.33 -6.52
N LEU A 129 -6.43 -5.91 -7.34
CA LEU A 129 -7.16 -5.16 -8.36
C LEU A 129 -8.39 -4.49 -7.73
N ARG A 130 -8.38 -3.15 -7.65
CA ARG A 130 -9.54 -2.38 -7.22
C ARG A 130 -10.47 -2.15 -8.42
N ALA A 131 -11.51 -2.94 -8.51
CA ALA A 131 -12.57 -2.73 -9.49
C ALA A 131 -13.51 -1.63 -8.96
N ILE A 132 -13.25 -0.38 -9.36
CA ILE A 132 -14.12 0.76 -9.07
C ILE A 132 -15.08 0.94 -10.24
N PHE A 133 -16.37 0.72 -10.01
CA PHE A 133 -17.43 0.90 -10.97
C PHE A 133 -18.19 2.18 -10.64
N GLY A 134 -17.58 3.33 -10.85
CA GLY A 134 -18.20 4.62 -10.54
C GLY A 134 -18.44 4.86 -9.04
N VAL A 135 -19.02 6.01 -8.72
CA VAL A 135 -19.32 6.41 -7.33
C VAL A 135 -20.52 5.65 -6.76
N HIS A 136 -21.31 5.00 -7.60
CA HIS A 136 -22.58 4.37 -7.24
C HIS A 136 -22.63 2.86 -7.54
N GLY A 137 -21.47 2.22 -7.65
CA GLY A 137 -21.40 0.81 -8.00
C GLY A 137 -21.33 0.56 -9.52
N PRO A 138 -21.44 -0.69 -9.95
CA PRO A 138 -21.44 -1.00 -11.38
C PRO A 138 -22.55 -0.23 -12.07
N ALA A 139 -22.24 0.37 -13.21
CA ALA A 139 -23.28 0.86 -14.09
C ALA A 139 -24.17 -0.34 -14.41
N GLU A 140 -25.43 -0.23 -14.08
CA GLU A 140 -26.41 -1.25 -14.50
C GLU A 140 -26.35 -1.29 -16.02
N GLY A 141 -25.78 -2.37 -16.55
CA GLY A 141 -25.75 -2.68 -17.97
C GLY A 141 -26.91 -3.58 -18.34
#